data_2491498d1a373587a9e27b0651e52532
#
_entry.id   2491498d1a373587a9e27b0651e52532
#
_cell.length_a   1.000
_cell.length_b   1.000
_cell.length_c   1.000
_cell.angle_alpha   90.00
_cell.angle_beta   90.00
_cell.angle_gamma   90.00
#
_symmetry.space_group_name_H-M   'P 1'
#
loop_
_entity.id
_entity.type
_entity.pdbx_description
1 polymer ?
#
loop_
_entity_poly.entity_id
_entity_poly.type
_entity_poly.pdbx_seq_one_letter_code
_entity_poly.pdbx_strand_id
1 'polypeptide(L)'
;MIQTLEWTESGVVFIDQTKLPTEEVYVTCTTHQQVADVIRNMVVRGAPAIGVAAAMGIALGVKNSKATNAADLKKDFDQICEAIRQTRPTAVNLFWAIRRMTEKFDTLRSRPIPQIQQALIEESQRMHAEDIAANQAMGRHGATLMPSTGGVLTHCNAGALATAGYGTALGVIRAAVEAGKKIHVYADETRPFLQGSRLTAWELMKDGIPTTVISDNMAGVMMQQGKIGAIVVGADRIAANGDVANKIGTYTVAILAKEHGIPFYVAAPISTVDLATPDGSKIPIEQRNAREVTHIAGKQMTPDGVEIENPAFDVTPAKYVAAIITERGIARAPYENSLRDLAAEKMEKLTG
;
A
#
# COMPACT_ATOMS: atom_id res chain seq x y z
N MET A 1 -16.18 -4.84 6.21
CA MET A 1 -14.91 -4.32 5.62
C MET A 1 -13.82 -4.42 6.68
N ILE A 2 -12.63 -4.87 6.34
CA ILE A 2 -11.48 -4.98 7.27
C ILE A 2 -11.01 -3.57 7.58
N GLN A 3 -10.93 -3.22 8.87
CA GLN A 3 -10.36 -1.96 9.34
C GLN A 3 -8.88 -2.15 9.66
N THR A 4 -8.01 -1.50 8.89
CA THR A 4 -6.56 -1.57 9.07
C THR A 4 -6.08 -0.63 10.17
N LEU A 5 -6.66 0.55 10.23
CA LEU A 5 -6.39 1.57 11.24
C LEU A 5 -7.60 2.49 11.40
N GLU A 6 -7.75 3.06 12.61
CA GLU A 6 -8.85 3.96 12.93
C GLU A 6 -8.45 4.97 14.00
N TRP A 7 -8.93 6.19 13.85
CA TRP A 7 -8.86 7.20 14.90
C TRP A 7 -10.02 7.02 15.88
N THR A 8 -9.72 6.83 17.16
CA THR A 8 -10.71 6.71 18.24
C THR A 8 -10.49 7.77 19.32
N GLU A 9 -11.40 7.86 20.28
CA GLU A 9 -11.24 8.75 21.46
C GLU A 9 -10.00 8.36 22.28
N SER A 10 -9.69 7.07 22.39
CA SER A 10 -8.57 6.52 23.16
C SER A 10 -7.22 6.62 22.43
N GLY A 11 -7.21 6.89 21.13
CA GLY A 11 -5.99 6.93 20.32
C GLY A 11 -6.17 6.40 18.91
N VAL A 12 -5.09 6.00 18.28
CA VAL A 12 -5.12 5.36 16.95
C VAL A 12 -5.03 3.85 17.13
N VAL A 13 -6.01 3.14 16.60
CA VAL A 13 -6.11 1.68 16.66
C VAL A 13 -5.58 1.09 15.37
N PHE A 14 -4.78 0.02 15.44
CA PHE A 14 -4.23 -0.73 14.30
C PHE A 14 -4.49 -2.22 14.46
N ILE A 15 -4.81 -2.91 13.38
CA ILE A 15 -4.72 -4.37 13.36
C ILE A 15 -3.23 -4.78 13.30
N ASP A 16 -2.81 -5.66 14.19
CA ASP A 16 -1.43 -6.17 14.20
C ASP A 16 -1.23 -7.22 13.10
N GLN A 17 -0.76 -6.77 11.95
CA GLN A 17 -0.52 -7.65 10.81
C GLN A 17 0.61 -8.67 11.02
N THR A 18 1.44 -8.49 12.05
CA THR A 18 2.50 -9.46 12.38
C THR A 18 1.93 -10.73 13.01
N LYS A 19 0.72 -10.65 13.57
CA LYS A 19 0.00 -11.76 14.21
C LYS A 19 -0.88 -12.54 13.24
N LEU A 20 -1.26 -11.93 12.12
CA LEU A 20 -2.07 -12.59 11.10
C LEU A 20 -1.27 -13.72 10.39
N PRO A 21 -1.92 -14.80 9.96
CA PRO A 21 -3.36 -15.07 9.98
C PRO A 21 -3.85 -15.73 11.28
N THR A 22 -2.95 -16.11 12.19
CA THR A 22 -3.27 -16.96 13.34
C THR A 22 -4.03 -16.25 14.46
N GLU A 23 -3.76 -14.96 14.63
CA GLU A 23 -4.38 -14.14 15.67
C GLU A 23 -4.82 -12.81 15.06
N GLU A 24 -6.06 -12.41 15.29
CA GLU A 24 -6.58 -11.09 14.94
C GLU A 24 -6.52 -10.18 16.18
N VAL A 25 -5.47 -9.40 16.29
CA VAL A 25 -5.16 -8.54 17.43
C VAL A 25 -5.17 -7.10 17.02
N TYR A 26 -5.73 -6.22 17.84
CA TYR A 26 -5.72 -4.78 17.65
C TYR A 26 -4.88 -4.11 18.74
N VAL A 27 -4.05 -3.16 18.34
CA VAL A 27 -3.21 -2.35 19.24
C VAL A 27 -3.66 -0.89 19.21
N THR A 28 -3.78 -0.28 20.38
CA THR A 28 -4.14 1.13 20.53
C THR A 28 -2.90 1.95 20.84
N CYS A 29 -2.58 2.89 19.99
CA CYS A 29 -1.49 3.85 20.18
C CYS A 29 -2.02 5.15 20.76
N THR A 30 -1.49 5.55 21.91
CA THR A 30 -1.84 6.80 22.60
C THR A 30 -0.79 7.89 22.42
N THR A 31 0.37 7.57 21.82
CA THR A 31 1.46 8.51 21.52
C THR A 31 1.96 8.33 20.08
N HIS A 32 2.56 9.40 19.55
CA HIS A 32 3.16 9.33 18.21
C HIS A 32 4.38 8.39 18.15
N GLN A 33 5.10 8.19 19.25
CA GLN A 33 6.19 7.22 19.33
C GLN A 33 5.67 5.80 19.12
N GLN A 34 4.56 5.43 19.77
CA GLN A 34 3.92 4.13 19.55
C GLN A 34 3.48 3.95 18.08
N VAL A 35 2.93 5.01 17.45
CA VAL A 35 2.62 4.95 16.00
C VAL A 35 3.89 4.79 15.16
N ALA A 36 4.98 5.49 15.50
CA ALA A 36 6.26 5.30 14.84
C ALA A 36 6.77 3.85 14.96
N ASP A 37 6.62 3.23 16.14
CA ASP A 37 7.02 1.84 16.37
C ASP A 37 6.12 0.85 15.61
N VAL A 38 4.81 1.10 15.52
CA VAL A 38 3.86 0.33 14.70
C VAL A 38 4.28 0.32 13.23
N ILE A 39 4.70 1.46 12.68
CA ILE A 39 5.18 1.57 11.30
C ILE A 39 6.54 0.86 11.14
N ARG A 40 7.49 1.10 12.05
CA ARG A 40 8.85 0.54 12.00
C ARG A 40 8.84 -0.98 12.09
N ASN A 41 8.02 -1.54 12.97
CA ASN A 41 7.94 -2.97 13.25
C ASN A 41 6.95 -3.71 12.34
N MET A 42 6.41 -3.03 11.31
CA MET A 42 5.50 -3.61 10.33
C MET A 42 4.19 -4.19 10.93
N VAL A 43 3.76 -3.68 12.08
CA VAL A 43 2.40 -3.89 12.60
C VAL A 43 1.39 -3.32 11.60
N VAL A 44 1.70 -2.15 11.02
CA VAL A 44 1.06 -1.63 9.80
C VAL A 44 2.09 -1.56 8.67
N ARG A 45 1.69 -1.92 7.43
CA ARG A 45 2.52 -1.91 6.23
C ARG A 45 1.68 -1.63 4.98
N GLY A 46 2.33 -1.38 3.84
CA GLY A 46 1.70 -0.96 2.59
C GLY A 46 1.75 0.56 2.42
N ALA A 47 2.06 1.02 1.20
CA ALA A 47 2.34 2.43 0.95
C ALA A 47 1.20 3.37 1.41
N PRO A 48 -0.09 3.15 1.04
CA PRO A 48 -1.17 4.02 1.48
C PRO A 48 -1.43 3.95 3.00
N ALA A 49 -1.45 2.74 3.59
CA ALA A 49 -1.68 2.58 5.03
C ALA A 49 -0.62 3.30 5.87
N ILE A 50 0.66 3.24 5.46
CA ILE A 50 1.76 3.96 6.12
C ILE A 50 1.54 5.47 6.04
N GLY A 51 1.05 5.98 4.91
CA GLY A 51 0.73 7.41 4.76
C GLY A 51 -0.34 7.88 5.74
N VAL A 52 -1.46 7.15 5.82
CA VAL A 52 -2.55 7.47 6.75
C VAL A 52 -2.10 7.31 8.21
N ALA A 53 -1.35 6.23 8.53
CA ALA A 53 -0.78 6.03 9.86
C ALA A 53 0.15 7.18 10.28
N ALA A 54 1.00 7.66 9.37
CA ALA A 54 1.87 8.80 9.60
C ALA A 54 1.07 10.07 9.91
N ALA A 55 0.03 10.36 9.14
CA ALA A 55 -0.84 11.52 9.37
C ALA A 55 -1.53 11.44 10.74
N MET A 56 -2.09 10.28 11.09
CA MET A 56 -2.72 10.07 12.40
C MET A 56 -1.70 10.15 13.54
N GLY A 57 -0.48 9.61 13.35
CA GLY A 57 0.61 9.72 14.32
C GLY A 57 1.02 11.18 14.58
N ILE A 58 1.13 11.99 13.52
CA ILE A 58 1.43 13.43 13.64
C ILE A 58 0.29 14.14 14.40
N ALA A 59 -0.97 13.91 14.00
CA ALA A 59 -2.12 14.51 14.67
C ALA A 59 -2.19 14.13 16.16
N LEU A 60 -1.92 12.85 16.48
CA LEU A 60 -1.89 12.34 17.86
C LEU A 60 -0.78 12.99 18.69
N GLY A 61 0.41 13.14 18.10
CA GLY A 61 1.53 13.82 18.76
C GLY A 61 1.22 15.28 19.06
N VAL A 62 0.64 16.01 18.12
CA VAL A 62 0.23 17.41 18.30
C VAL A 62 -0.92 17.55 19.30
N LYS A 63 -1.91 16.64 19.26
CA LYS A 63 -2.98 16.58 20.29
C LYS A 63 -2.42 16.49 21.70
N ASN A 64 -1.34 15.74 21.89
CA ASN A 64 -0.72 15.49 23.18
C ASN A 64 0.35 16.54 23.59
N SER A 65 0.68 17.49 22.70
CA SER A 65 1.65 18.54 22.98
C SER A 65 1.19 19.38 24.18
N LYS A 66 2.16 19.74 25.02
CA LYS A 66 1.96 20.63 26.18
C LYS A 66 2.35 22.06 25.87
N ALA A 67 2.65 22.40 24.64
CA ALA A 67 3.00 23.75 24.23
C ALA A 67 1.90 24.75 24.58
N THR A 68 2.31 25.91 25.09
CA THR A 68 1.40 27.00 25.47
C THR A 68 1.46 28.18 24.49
N ASN A 69 2.39 28.14 23.55
CA ASN A 69 2.56 29.14 22.50
C ASN A 69 2.89 28.49 21.14
N ALA A 70 2.76 29.29 20.09
CA ALA A 70 2.93 28.81 18.71
C ALA A 70 4.37 28.34 18.38
N ALA A 71 5.39 28.96 18.99
CA ALA A 71 6.79 28.62 18.73
C ALA A 71 7.13 27.23 19.30
N ASP A 72 6.70 26.94 20.53
CA ASP A 72 6.90 25.65 21.17
C ASP A 72 6.09 24.57 20.45
N LEU A 73 4.85 24.86 20.04
CA LEU A 73 4.04 23.92 19.27
C LEU A 73 4.71 23.57 17.92
N LYS A 74 5.31 24.56 17.25
CA LYS A 74 6.05 24.31 15.99
C LYS A 74 7.26 23.40 16.23
N LYS A 75 7.99 23.62 17.32
CA LYS A 75 9.12 22.76 17.70
C LYS A 75 8.67 21.32 17.95
N ASP A 76 7.58 21.13 18.72
CA ASP A 76 7.00 19.81 18.97
C ASP A 76 6.57 19.16 17.65
N PHE A 77 5.86 19.91 16.79
CA PHE A 77 5.43 19.43 15.46
C PHE A 77 6.60 18.91 14.61
N ASP A 78 7.71 19.67 14.56
CA ASP A 78 8.90 19.29 13.79
C ASP A 78 9.54 18.02 14.35
N GLN A 79 9.63 17.88 15.67
CA GLN A 79 10.15 16.68 16.33
C GLN A 79 9.27 15.45 16.06
N ILE A 80 7.95 15.61 16.11
CA ILE A 80 6.97 14.55 15.79
C ILE A 80 7.14 14.10 14.34
N CYS A 81 7.19 15.06 13.40
CA CYS A 81 7.38 14.77 11.98
C CYS A 81 8.71 14.04 11.74
N GLU A 82 9.78 14.42 12.42
CA GLU A 82 11.08 13.77 12.30
C GLU A 82 11.04 12.33 12.84
N ALA A 83 10.42 12.10 14.00
CA ALA A 83 10.25 10.74 14.54
C ALA A 83 9.50 9.80 13.58
N ILE A 84 8.46 10.31 12.94
CA ILE A 84 7.71 9.55 11.90
C ILE A 84 8.57 9.35 10.65
N ARG A 85 9.28 10.38 10.16
CA ARG A 85 10.13 10.32 8.96
C ARG A 85 11.17 9.21 9.02
N GLN A 86 11.78 9.02 10.19
CA GLN A 86 12.83 8.03 10.41
C GLN A 86 12.34 6.57 10.43
N THR A 87 11.02 6.33 10.41
CA THR A 87 10.47 4.96 10.48
C THR A 87 10.70 4.16 9.19
N ARG A 88 10.47 4.77 8.03
CA ARG A 88 10.57 4.15 6.70
C ARG A 88 11.09 5.15 5.66
N PRO A 89 12.43 5.34 5.56
CA PRO A 89 13.03 6.43 4.76
C PRO A 89 12.80 6.30 3.24
N THR A 90 12.37 5.16 2.74
CA THR A 90 12.10 4.92 1.31
C THR A 90 10.60 4.99 0.93
N ALA A 91 9.70 5.11 1.91
CA ALA A 91 8.25 5.06 1.70
C ALA A 91 7.68 6.40 1.21
N VAL A 92 7.39 6.52 -0.10
CA VAL A 92 6.90 7.75 -0.74
C VAL A 92 5.66 8.32 -0.05
N ASN A 93 4.69 7.48 0.26
CA ASN A 93 3.43 7.91 0.87
C ASN A 93 3.61 8.46 2.29
N LEU A 94 4.63 8.00 3.03
CA LEU A 94 4.97 8.57 4.34
C LEU A 94 5.40 10.04 4.19
N PHE A 95 6.30 10.33 3.24
CA PHE A 95 6.75 11.70 2.99
C PHE A 95 5.65 12.59 2.42
N TRP A 96 4.78 12.05 1.58
CA TRP A 96 3.60 12.76 1.09
C TRP A 96 2.68 13.15 2.25
N ALA A 97 2.40 12.24 3.19
CA ALA A 97 1.58 12.53 4.35
C ALA A 97 2.21 13.59 5.27
N ILE A 98 3.52 13.48 5.56
CA ILE A 98 4.24 14.51 6.35
C ILE A 98 4.13 15.88 5.68
N ARG A 99 4.34 15.96 4.36
CA ARG A 99 4.23 17.22 3.61
C ARG A 99 2.81 17.79 3.72
N ARG A 100 1.78 17.00 3.48
CA ARG A 100 0.38 17.42 3.57
C ARG A 100 0.00 17.93 4.97
N MET A 101 0.45 17.23 6.02
CA MET A 101 0.23 17.66 7.41
C MET A 101 1.00 18.94 7.72
N THR A 102 2.21 19.12 7.17
CA THR A 102 3.01 20.35 7.31
C THR A 102 2.33 21.53 6.62
N GLU A 103 1.87 21.37 5.40
CA GLU A 103 1.11 22.38 4.67
C GLU A 103 -0.14 22.81 5.45
N LYS A 104 -0.88 21.84 6.00
CA LYS A 104 -2.04 22.12 6.84
C LYS A 104 -1.66 22.89 8.10
N PHE A 105 -0.63 22.47 8.82
CA PHE A 105 -0.12 23.17 10.02
C PHE A 105 0.26 24.61 9.69
N ASP A 106 0.98 24.83 8.58
CA ASP A 106 1.48 26.15 8.18
C ASP A 106 0.35 27.15 7.87
N THR A 107 -0.77 26.68 7.32
CA THR A 107 -1.95 27.54 7.10
C THR A 107 -2.63 28.00 8.39
N LEU A 108 -2.32 27.36 9.51
CA LEU A 108 -3.00 27.57 10.79
C LEU A 108 -2.10 28.20 11.88
N ARG A 109 -0.86 28.58 11.55
CA ARG A 109 0.16 29.07 12.54
C ARG A 109 -0.31 30.20 13.44
N SER A 110 -1.22 31.04 12.97
CA SER A 110 -1.77 32.19 13.73
C SER A 110 -3.04 31.84 14.52
N ARG A 111 -3.51 30.62 14.46
CA ARG A 111 -4.71 30.18 15.18
C ARG A 111 -4.38 29.72 16.60
N PRO A 112 -5.36 29.75 17.52
CA PRO A 112 -5.21 29.13 18.85
C PRO A 112 -4.82 27.66 18.77
N ILE A 113 -3.96 27.20 19.68
CA ILE A 113 -3.44 25.82 19.71
C ILE A 113 -4.55 24.77 19.62
N PRO A 114 -5.66 24.84 20.38
CA PRO A 114 -6.74 23.86 20.26
C PRO A 114 -7.34 23.77 18.85
N GLN A 115 -7.41 24.89 18.11
CA GLN A 115 -7.89 24.88 16.73
C GLN A 115 -6.90 24.20 15.79
N ILE A 116 -5.60 24.37 16.00
CA ILE A 116 -4.55 23.70 15.22
C ILE A 116 -4.63 22.19 15.47
N GLN A 117 -4.71 21.76 16.73
CA GLN A 117 -4.84 20.37 17.13
C GLN A 117 -6.06 19.70 16.48
N GLN A 118 -7.22 20.32 16.59
CA GLN A 118 -8.46 19.80 16.00
C GLN A 118 -8.38 19.70 14.47
N ALA A 119 -7.86 20.74 13.84
CA ALA A 119 -7.75 20.76 12.36
C ALA A 119 -6.76 19.72 11.81
N LEU A 120 -5.72 19.35 12.55
CA LEU A 120 -4.81 18.27 12.16
C LEU A 120 -5.44 16.88 12.37
N ILE A 121 -6.25 16.71 13.41
CA ILE A 121 -7.04 15.50 13.61
C ILE A 121 -8.00 15.31 12.42
N GLU A 122 -8.78 16.34 12.11
CA GLU A 122 -9.72 16.33 10.97
C GLU A 122 -9.01 16.07 9.64
N GLU A 123 -7.81 16.65 9.44
CA GLU A 123 -7.03 16.39 8.23
C GLU A 123 -6.62 14.93 8.14
N SER A 124 -6.14 14.33 9.22
CA SER A 124 -5.75 12.91 9.24
C SER A 124 -6.94 11.95 8.99
N GLN A 125 -8.11 12.28 9.56
CA GLN A 125 -9.34 11.53 9.33
C GLN A 125 -9.84 11.70 7.88
N ARG A 126 -9.69 12.91 7.31
CA ARG A 126 -9.99 13.15 5.90
C ARG A 126 -9.08 12.33 4.99
N MET A 127 -7.77 12.27 5.27
CA MET A 127 -6.85 11.42 4.52
C MET A 127 -7.25 9.94 4.56
N HIS A 128 -7.72 9.47 5.71
CA HIS A 128 -8.25 8.10 5.84
C HIS A 128 -9.48 7.88 4.95
N ALA A 129 -10.45 8.79 4.98
CA ALA A 129 -11.67 8.68 4.18
C ALA A 129 -11.38 8.79 2.67
N GLU A 130 -10.48 9.70 2.27
CA GLU A 130 -10.02 9.88 0.90
C GLU A 130 -9.34 8.62 0.36
N ASP A 131 -8.52 7.94 1.18
CA ASP A 131 -7.85 6.70 0.78
C ASP A 131 -8.88 5.60 0.50
N ILE A 132 -9.88 5.41 1.37
CA ILE A 132 -10.94 4.43 1.14
C ILE A 132 -11.73 4.76 -0.14
N ALA A 133 -12.12 6.01 -0.33
CA ALA A 133 -12.86 6.45 -1.51
C ALA A 133 -12.04 6.27 -2.80
N ALA A 134 -10.74 6.57 -2.76
CA ALA A 134 -9.81 6.36 -3.87
C ALA A 134 -9.71 4.87 -4.22
N ASN A 135 -9.56 3.99 -3.23
CA ASN A 135 -9.48 2.54 -3.44
C ASN A 135 -10.78 1.98 -4.04
N GLN A 136 -11.95 2.46 -3.61
CA GLN A 136 -13.24 2.08 -4.20
C GLN A 136 -13.39 2.57 -5.65
N ALA A 137 -12.95 3.80 -5.96
CA ALA A 137 -12.95 4.32 -7.32
C ALA A 137 -12.02 3.50 -8.24
N MET A 138 -10.80 3.22 -7.76
CA MET A 138 -9.83 2.37 -8.44
C MET A 138 -10.40 0.96 -8.67
N GLY A 139 -11.08 0.40 -7.68
CA GLY A 139 -11.77 -0.88 -7.77
C GLY A 139 -12.78 -0.89 -8.91
N ARG A 140 -13.65 0.13 -9.00
CA ARG A 140 -14.63 0.26 -10.09
C ARG A 140 -13.98 0.36 -11.46
N HIS A 141 -12.93 1.16 -11.62
CA HIS A 141 -12.19 1.25 -12.87
C HIS A 141 -11.57 -0.09 -13.26
N GLY A 142 -10.86 -0.73 -12.33
CA GLY A 142 -10.14 -1.97 -12.57
C GLY A 142 -11.06 -3.17 -12.79
N ALA A 143 -12.24 -3.20 -12.16
CA ALA A 143 -13.22 -4.26 -12.34
C ALA A 143 -13.61 -4.44 -13.83
N THR A 144 -13.60 -3.36 -14.61
CA THR A 144 -13.89 -3.42 -16.06
C THR A 144 -12.88 -4.26 -16.85
N LEU A 145 -11.65 -4.37 -16.35
CA LEU A 145 -10.54 -5.11 -16.99
C LEU A 145 -10.47 -6.57 -16.55
N MET A 146 -11.17 -6.95 -15.49
CA MET A 146 -11.15 -8.32 -14.99
C MET A 146 -12.03 -9.23 -15.84
N PRO A 147 -11.67 -10.51 -16.00
CA PRO A 147 -12.51 -11.49 -16.72
C PRO A 147 -13.87 -11.66 -16.02
N SER A 148 -14.89 -12.07 -16.76
CA SER A 148 -16.22 -12.36 -16.21
C SER A 148 -16.20 -13.64 -15.36
N THR A 149 -15.33 -14.58 -15.70
CA THR A 149 -15.13 -15.87 -15.02
C THR A 149 -13.66 -16.28 -15.13
N GLY A 150 -13.19 -17.09 -14.18
CA GLY A 150 -11.84 -17.68 -14.25
C GLY A 150 -10.89 -17.16 -13.21
N GLY A 151 -9.61 -17.48 -13.37
CA GLY A 151 -8.57 -17.18 -12.41
C GLY A 151 -7.97 -15.79 -12.57
N VAL A 152 -7.74 -15.12 -11.46
CA VAL A 152 -6.95 -13.87 -11.37
C VAL A 152 -5.80 -14.13 -10.42
N LEU A 153 -4.57 -13.86 -10.87
CA LEU A 153 -3.39 -13.96 -10.01
C LEU A 153 -3.06 -12.62 -9.38
N THR A 154 -2.64 -12.67 -8.13
CA THR A 154 -2.10 -11.51 -7.42
C THR A 154 -0.83 -11.89 -6.66
N HIS A 155 0.04 -10.92 -6.45
CA HIS A 155 1.32 -11.07 -5.76
C HIS A 155 1.43 -10.07 -4.62
N CYS A 156 2.01 -10.48 -3.48
CA CYS A 156 2.08 -9.71 -2.25
C CYS A 156 0.70 -9.48 -1.60
N ASN A 157 0.55 -8.39 -0.88
CA ASN A 157 -0.72 -7.94 -0.36
C ASN A 157 -0.93 -6.45 -0.66
N ALA A 158 -1.82 -6.19 -1.59
CA ALA A 158 -2.30 -4.86 -1.95
C ALA A 158 -3.82 -4.76 -1.67
N GLY A 159 -4.21 -5.23 -0.50
CA GLY A 159 -5.58 -5.27 0.00
C GLY A 159 -5.89 -4.19 1.02
N ALA A 160 -6.98 -4.38 1.77
CA ALA A 160 -7.40 -3.49 2.84
C ALA A 160 -6.28 -3.30 3.87
N LEU A 161 -5.54 -4.36 4.22
CA LEU A 161 -4.41 -4.32 5.15
C LEU A 161 -3.23 -3.46 4.66
N ALA A 162 -3.16 -3.14 3.36
CA ALA A 162 -2.12 -2.28 2.78
C ALA A 162 -2.57 -0.81 2.62
N THR A 163 -3.82 -0.51 2.94
CA THR A 163 -4.50 0.79 2.76
C THR A 163 -5.27 1.14 4.02
N ALA A 164 -6.02 2.24 4.02
CA ALA A 164 -6.97 2.53 5.10
C ALA A 164 -8.20 1.59 5.06
N GLY A 165 -8.48 0.99 3.90
CA GLY A 165 -9.57 0.04 3.69
C GLY A 165 -9.81 -0.23 2.21
N TYR A 166 -10.52 -1.33 1.89
CA TYR A 166 -10.88 -1.82 0.56
C TYR A 166 -9.70 -2.38 -0.27
N GLY A 167 -8.52 -1.73 -0.28
CA GLY A 167 -7.34 -2.17 -1.01
C GLY A 167 -7.27 -1.67 -2.46
N THR A 168 -6.07 -1.75 -3.04
CA THR A 168 -5.82 -1.40 -4.44
C THR A 168 -6.06 -2.59 -5.36
N ALA A 169 -5.11 -3.51 -5.52
CA ALA A 169 -5.30 -4.70 -6.36
C ALA A 169 -6.41 -5.62 -5.85
N LEU A 170 -6.48 -5.88 -4.54
CA LEU A 170 -7.60 -6.64 -3.99
C LEU A 170 -8.92 -5.85 -4.04
N GLY A 171 -8.86 -4.51 -4.04
CA GLY A 171 -10.01 -3.65 -4.29
C GLY A 171 -10.58 -3.84 -5.70
N VAL A 172 -9.71 -4.00 -6.71
CA VAL A 172 -10.14 -4.34 -8.08
C VAL A 172 -10.84 -5.71 -8.11
N ILE A 173 -10.30 -6.69 -7.39
CA ILE A 173 -10.89 -8.02 -7.27
C ILE A 173 -12.25 -7.95 -6.57
N ARG A 174 -12.34 -7.23 -5.42
CA ARG A 174 -13.59 -7.00 -4.69
C ARG A 174 -14.67 -6.38 -5.58
N ALA A 175 -14.33 -5.29 -6.24
CA ALA A 175 -15.25 -4.59 -7.13
C ALA A 175 -15.71 -5.47 -8.31
N ALA A 176 -14.84 -6.33 -8.83
CA ALA A 176 -15.21 -7.28 -9.88
C ALA A 176 -16.21 -8.33 -9.36
N VAL A 177 -16.02 -8.85 -8.15
CA VAL A 177 -16.94 -9.80 -7.51
C VAL A 177 -18.27 -9.11 -7.16
N GLU A 178 -18.23 -7.90 -6.61
CA GLU A 178 -19.41 -7.07 -6.33
C GLU A 178 -20.23 -6.79 -7.61
N ALA A 179 -19.55 -6.66 -8.78
CA ALA A 179 -20.18 -6.55 -10.09
C ALA A 179 -20.71 -7.89 -10.66
N GLY A 180 -20.69 -8.97 -9.87
CA GLY A 180 -21.25 -10.27 -10.24
C GLY A 180 -20.28 -11.18 -11.01
N LYS A 181 -19.00 -10.83 -11.14
CA LYS A 181 -18.00 -11.67 -11.81
C LYS A 181 -17.63 -12.87 -10.95
N LYS A 182 -17.47 -14.04 -11.58
CA LYS A 182 -17.14 -15.30 -10.89
C LYS A 182 -15.63 -15.55 -10.96
N ILE A 183 -14.89 -14.84 -10.12
CA ILE A 183 -13.42 -14.87 -10.08
C ILE A 183 -12.95 -15.88 -9.02
N HIS A 184 -11.92 -16.65 -9.35
CA HIS A 184 -11.11 -17.44 -8.43
C HIS A 184 -9.72 -16.81 -8.32
N VAL A 185 -9.26 -16.47 -7.12
CA VAL A 185 -7.96 -15.79 -6.93
C VAL A 185 -6.86 -16.81 -6.70
N TYR A 186 -5.76 -16.67 -7.43
CA TYR A 186 -4.50 -17.33 -7.15
C TYR A 186 -3.59 -16.30 -6.47
N ALA A 187 -3.20 -16.56 -5.23
CA ALA A 187 -2.32 -15.70 -4.46
C ALA A 187 -0.93 -16.34 -4.35
N ASP A 188 0.08 -15.70 -4.94
CA ASP A 188 1.47 -16.08 -4.68
C ASP A 188 1.76 -15.94 -3.18
N GLU A 189 2.43 -16.91 -2.56
CA GLU A 189 2.78 -16.86 -1.14
C GLU A 189 3.62 -15.64 -0.79
N THR A 190 4.41 -15.16 -1.74
CA THR A 190 5.25 -13.95 -1.68
C THR A 190 6.37 -14.06 -0.65
N ARG A 191 7.40 -14.84 -0.99
CA ARG A 191 8.65 -14.87 -0.21
C ARG A 191 9.33 -13.50 -0.24
N PRO A 192 10.16 -13.13 0.77
CA PRO A 192 10.44 -13.91 2.00
C PRO A 192 9.41 -13.71 3.13
N PHE A 193 8.62 -12.59 3.14
CA PHE A 193 7.77 -12.22 4.28
C PHE A 193 6.36 -12.85 4.26
N LEU A 194 6.03 -13.57 3.19
CA LEU A 194 4.79 -14.35 3.02
C LEU A 194 3.50 -13.52 3.09
N GLN A 195 3.51 -12.29 2.54
CA GLN A 195 2.33 -11.42 2.55
C GLN A 195 1.13 -12.02 1.80
N GLY A 196 1.39 -12.80 0.74
CA GLY A 196 0.33 -13.44 -0.02
C GLY A 196 -0.37 -14.53 0.77
N SER A 197 0.39 -15.46 1.35
CA SER A 197 -0.20 -16.55 2.14
C SER A 197 -0.77 -16.08 3.48
N ARG A 198 -0.12 -15.12 4.15
CA ARG A 198 -0.53 -14.67 5.49
C ARG A 198 -1.64 -13.63 5.47
N LEU A 199 -1.59 -12.68 4.54
CA LEU A 199 -2.46 -11.50 4.54
C LEU A 199 -3.48 -11.54 3.41
N THR A 200 -3.06 -11.77 2.17
CA THR A 200 -3.97 -11.77 1.01
C THR A 200 -5.00 -12.90 1.10
N ALA A 201 -4.54 -14.11 1.43
CA ALA A 201 -5.44 -15.24 1.60
C ALA A 201 -6.43 -14.99 2.76
N TRP A 202 -5.94 -14.45 3.88
CA TRP A 202 -6.79 -14.11 5.03
C TRP A 202 -7.88 -13.09 4.69
N GLU A 203 -7.51 -11.99 3.99
CA GLU A 203 -8.48 -10.97 3.57
C GLU A 203 -9.56 -11.54 2.65
N LEU A 204 -9.12 -12.22 1.58
CA LEU A 204 -10.04 -12.74 0.56
C LEU A 204 -10.97 -13.82 1.13
N MET A 205 -10.48 -14.67 2.02
CA MET A 205 -11.32 -15.66 2.71
C MET A 205 -12.34 -15.01 3.62
N LYS A 206 -11.99 -13.93 4.33
CA LYS A 206 -12.96 -13.14 5.13
C LYS A 206 -14.05 -12.50 4.26
N ASP A 207 -13.73 -12.13 3.03
CA ASP A 207 -14.68 -11.58 2.07
C ASP A 207 -15.46 -12.67 1.31
N GLY A 208 -15.22 -13.95 1.59
CA GLY A 208 -15.87 -15.09 0.91
C GLY A 208 -15.45 -15.25 -0.56
N ILE A 209 -14.31 -14.69 -0.97
CA ILE A 209 -13.78 -14.77 -2.33
C ILE A 209 -12.96 -16.05 -2.48
N PRO A 210 -13.31 -16.96 -3.45
CA PRO A 210 -12.58 -18.19 -3.67
C PRO A 210 -11.09 -17.95 -3.94
N THR A 211 -10.21 -18.54 -3.12
CA THR A 211 -8.78 -18.28 -3.15
C THR A 211 -7.97 -19.56 -3.05
N THR A 212 -6.91 -19.63 -3.84
CA THR A 212 -5.87 -20.67 -3.75
C THR A 212 -4.52 -19.99 -3.56
N VAL A 213 -3.80 -20.36 -2.50
CA VAL A 213 -2.41 -19.97 -2.30
C VAL A 213 -1.50 -20.90 -3.10
N ILE A 214 -0.54 -20.33 -3.79
CA ILE A 214 0.50 -21.06 -4.53
C ILE A 214 1.88 -20.57 -4.11
N SER A 215 2.90 -21.44 -4.21
CA SER A 215 4.28 -20.99 -4.10
C SER A 215 4.65 -20.07 -5.26
N ASP A 216 5.54 -19.10 -5.03
CA ASP A 216 5.89 -18.07 -6.03
C ASP A 216 6.34 -18.67 -7.38
N ASN A 217 7.03 -19.80 -7.35
CA ASN A 217 7.51 -20.50 -8.54
C ASN A 217 6.43 -21.31 -9.28
N MET A 218 5.19 -21.37 -8.76
CA MET A 218 4.08 -22.10 -9.42
C MET A 218 3.28 -21.22 -10.37
N ALA A 219 3.43 -19.90 -10.35
CA ALA A 219 2.67 -18.98 -11.20
C ALA A 219 2.73 -19.37 -12.68
N GLY A 220 3.93 -19.70 -13.19
CA GLY A 220 4.12 -20.08 -14.59
C GLY A 220 3.34 -21.33 -15.00
N VAL A 221 3.33 -22.38 -14.18
CA VAL A 221 2.58 -23.60 -14.49
C VAL A 221 1.07 -23.37 -14.43
N MET A 222 0.59 -22.51 -13.53
CA MET A 222 -0.84 -22.13 -13.49
C MET A 222 -1.25 -21.34 -14.75
N MET A 223 -0.37 -20.47 -15.26
CA MET A 223 -0.57 -19.77 -16.54
C MET A 223 -0.58 -20.74 -17.72
N GLN A 224 0.39 -21.65 -17.78
CA GLN A 224 0.50 -22.67 -18.82
C GLN A 224 -0.74 -23.58 -18.87
N GLN A 225 -1.34 -23.89 -17.72
CA GLN A 225 -2.57 -24.68 -17.62
C GLN A 225 -3.84 -23.89 -17.97
N GLY A 226 -3.73 -22.61 -18.35
CA GLY A 226 -4.88 -21.75 -18.67
C GLY A 226 -5.75 -21.40 -17.45
N LYS A 227 -5.24 -21.58 -16.23
CA LYS A 227 -5.99 -21.28 -15.00
C LYS A 227 -6.07 -19.79 -14.68
N ILE A 228 -5.16 -18.98 -15.24
CA ILE A 228 -5.04 -17.55 -14.97
C ILE A 228 -5.37 -16.77 -16.24
N GLY A 229 -6.39 -15.92 -16.17
CA GLY A 229 -6.84 -15.09 -17.29
C GLY A 229 -6.46 -13.62 -17.17
N ALA A 230 -6.06 -13.17 -15.97
CA ALA A 230 -5.57 -11.82 -15.71
C ALA A 230 -4.69 -11.78 -14.46
N ILE A 231 -3.85 -10.77 -14.38
CA ILE A 231 -3.02 -10.52 -13.20
C ILE A 231 -3.26 -9.09 -12.74
N VAL A 232 -3.42 -8.89 -11.43
CA VAL A 232 -3.50 -7.56 -10.83
C VAL A 232 -2.67 -7.49 -9.57
N VAL A 233 -1.75 -6.52 -9.51
CA VAL A 233 -0.83 -6.29 -8.39
C VAL A 233 -0.88 -4.84 -7.95
N GLY A 234 -0.36 -4.54 -6.75
CA GLY A 234 -0.15 -3.18 -6.29
C GLY A 234 1.15 -2.56 -6.83
N ALA A 235 1.52 -1.41 -6.29
CA ALA A 235 2.82 -0.79 -6.50
C ALA A 235 3.30 -0.07 -5.24
N ASP A 236 4.62 -0.09 -5.01
CA ASP A 236 5.28 0.73 -3.99
C ASP A 236 5.71 2.09 -4.57
N ARG A 237 6.06 2.14 -5.86
CA ARG A 237 6.35 3.37 -6.63
C ARG A 237 6.18 3.13 -8.12
N ILE A 238 5.68 4.12 -8.83
CA ILE A 238 5.56 4.13 -10.30
C ILE A 238 6.33 5.33 -10.83
N ALA A 239 7.30 5.09 -11.71
CA ALA A 239 8.07 6.14 -12.36
C ALA A 239 7.27 6.83 -13.48
N ALA A 240 7.75 7.99 -13.95
CA ALA A 240 7.07 8.77 -14.98
C ALA A 240 6.85 8.00 -16.29
N ASN A 241 7.77 7.11 -16.67
CA ASN A 241 7.67 6.27 -17.87
C ASN A 241 6.76 5.03 -17.70
N GLY A 242 6.17 4.83 -16.49
CA GLY A 242 5.32 3.68 -16.19
C GLY A 242 6.05 2.43 -15.69
N ASP A 243 7.36 2.50 -15.43
CA ASP A 243 8.09 1.43 -14.73
C ASP A 243 7.59 1.33 -13.29
N VAL A 244 7.39 0.10 -12.81
CA VAL A 244 6.73 -0.15 -11.53
C VAL A 244 7.68 -0.86 -10.58
N ALA A 245 8.01 -0.24 -9.45
CA ALA A 245 8.62 -0.93 -8.32
C ALA A 245 7.52 -1.53 -7.44
N ASN A 246 7.61 -2.82 -7.19
CA ASN A 246 6.71 -3.56 -6.30
C ASN A 246 7.45 -4.69 -5.61
N LYS A 247 6.76 -5.40 -4.72
CA LYS A 247 7.33 -6.52 -3.96
C LYS A 247 8.11 -7.47 -4.85
N ILE A 248 9.33 -7.86 -4.37
CA ILE A 248 10.21 -8.81 -5.08
C ILE A 248 9.41 -10.02 -5.59
N GLY A 249 9.65 -10.43 -6.84
CA GLY A 249 8.91 -11.45 -7.57
C GLY A 249 7.89 -10.90 -8.59
N THR A 250 7.48 -9.65 -8.47
CA THR A 250 6.54 -9.00 -9.39
C THR A 250 7.04 -8.99 -10.83
N TYR A 251 8.32 -8.70 -11.03
CA TYR A 251 8.95 -8.70 -12.35
C TYR A 251 8.93 -10.10 -13.00
N THR A 252 9.19 -11.15 -12.21
CA THR A 252 9.10 -12.55 -12.69
C THR A 252 7.69 -12.87 -13.16
N VAL A 253 6.67 -12.49 -12.38
CA VAL A 253 5.25 -12.70 -12.75
C VAL A 253 4.90 -11.95 -14.04
N ALA A 254 5.39 -10.70 -14.20
CA ALA A 254 5.12 -9.89 -15.39
C ALA A 254 5.75 -10.48 -16.68
N ILE A 255 6.97 -11.05 -16.57
CA ILE A 255 7.62 -11.76 -17.69
C ILE A 255 6.80 -12.99 -18.07
N LEU A 256 6.42 -13.82 -17.11
CA LEU A 256 5.61 -15.01 -17.35
C LEU A 256 4.25 -14.66 -17.95
N ALA A 257 3.61 -13.59 -17.48
CA ALA A 257 2.37 -13.07 -18.04
C ALA A 257 2.52 -12.74 -19.53
N LYS A 258 3.59 -12.05 -19.89
CA LYS A 258 3.89 -11.68 -21.27
C LYS A 258 4.10 -12.90 -22.16
N GLU A 259 4.86 -13.89 -21.69
CA GLU A 259 5.11 -15.14 -22.41
C GLU A 259 3.81 -15.92 -22.68
N HIS A 260 2.88 -15.91 -21.72
CA HIS A 260 1.59 -16.61 -21.85
C HIS A 260 0.47 -15.73 -22.44
N GLY A 261 0.76 -14.49 -22.87
CA GLY A 261 -0.25 -13.58 -23.44
C GLY A 261 -1.33 -13.13 -22.44
N ILE A 262 -1.04 -13.19 -21.15
CA ILE A 262 -1.97 -12.82 -20.08
C ILE A 262 -1.77 -11.33 -19.74
N PRO A 263 -2.85 -10.52 -19.65
CA PRO A 263 -2.71 -9.11 -19.28
C PRO A 263 -2.26 -8.94 -17.83
N PHE A 264 -1.24 -8.10 -17.64
CA PHE A 264 -0.68 -7.73 -16.35
C PHE A 264 -1.06 -6.29 -16.00
N TYR A 265 -1.82 -6.11 -14.93
CA TYR A 265 -2.34 -4.83 -14.47
C TYR A 265 -1.72 -4.42 -13.14
N VAL A 266 -1.53 -3.11 -12.97
CA VAL A 266 -1.05 -2.50 -11.74
C VAL A 266 -2.13 -1.59 -11.20
N ALA A 267 -2.49 -1.70 -9.93
CA ALA A 267 -3.49 -0.88 -9.25
C ALA A 267 -2.83 -0.09 -8.11
N ALA A 268 -2.74 1.23 -8.26
CA ALA A 268 -2.12 2.11 -7.27
C ALA A 268 -2.70 3.53 -7.35
N PRO A 269 -2.83 4.25 -6.22
CA PRO A 269 -3.32 5.62 -6.24
C PRO A 269 -2.29 6.56 -6.89
N ILE A 270 -2.75 7.71 -7.38
CA ILE A 270 -1.88 8.74 -7.97
C ILE A 270 -0.77 9.19 -7.00
N SER A 271 -1.00 9.12 -5.69
CA SER A 271 0.04 9.42 -4.69
C SER A 271 1.25 8.47 -4.73
N THR A 272 1.13 7.32 -5.38
CA THR A 272 2.22 6.35 -5.62
C THR A 272 2.98 6.64 -6.91
N VAL A 273 2.42 7.46 -7.81
CA VAL A 273 3.09 7.88 -9.05
C VAL A 273 4.06 9.01 -8.74
N ASP A 274 5.34 8.77 -9.04
CA ASP A 274 6.44 9.72 -8.85
C ASP A 274 6.90 10.26 -10.20
N LEU A 275 6.26 11.34 -10.66
CA LEU A 275 6.59 11.99 -11.92
C LEU A 275 7.98 12.67 -11.92
N ALA A 276 8.61 12.84 -10.76
CA ALA A 276 9.97 13.35 -10.66
C ALA A 276 11.04 12.27 -10.91
N THR A 277 10.68 11.00 -10.78
CA THR A 277 11.53 9.85 -11.12
C THR A 277 11.28 9.47 -12.58
N PRO A 278 12.26 9.67 -13.50
CA PRO A 278 12.02 9.51 -14.94
C PRO A 278 11.76 8.06 -15.34
N ASP A 279 12.49 7.11 -14.76
CA ASP A 279 12.43 5.69 -15.08
C ASP A 279 12.77 4.81 -13.86
N GLY A 280 12.56 3.50 -13.98
CA GLY A 280 12.74 2.53 -12.91
C GLY A 280 14.19 2.38 -12.43
N SER A 281 15.21 2.74 -13.25
CA SER A 281 16.62 2.66 -12.85
C SER A 281 16.98 3.66 -11.74
N LYS A 282 16.15 4.66 -11.54
CA LYS A 282 16.31 5.72 -10.52
C LYS A 282 15.55 5.43 -9.23
N ILE A 283 14.77 4.36 -9.18
CA ILE A 283 14.05 3.97 -7.96
C ILE A 283 15.03 3.29 -7.00
N PRO A 284 15.23 3.82 -5.79
CA PRO A 284 16.05 3.16 -4.77
C PRO A 284 15.39 1.88 -4.29
N ILE A 285 16.13 0.77 -4.28
CA ILE A 285 15.65 -0.53 -3.80
C ILE A 285 16.18 -0.77 -2.38
N GLU A 286 15.27 -0.95 -1.43
CA GLU A 286 15.57 -1.24 -0.04
C GLU A 286 16.13 -2.65 0.10
N GLN A 287 17.30 -2.78 0.76
CA GLN A 287 17.83 -4.06 1.22
C GLN A 287 17.28 -4.35 2.63
N ARG A 288 16.74 -5.54 2.81
CA ARG A 288 16.06 -5.93 4.05
C ARG A 288 16.91 -6.90 4.88
N ASN A 289 16.47 -7.11 6.12
CA ASN A 289 17.18 -7.99 7.04
C ASN A 289 17.27 -9.43 6.47
N ALA A 290 18.48 -9.99 6.42
CA ALA A 290 18.75 -11.36 5.97
C ALA A 290 17.89 -12.40 6.72
N ARG A 291 17.51 -12.10 7.97
CA ARG A 291 16.68 -13.01 8.78
C ARG A 291 15.32 -13.30 8.15
N GLU A 292 14.77 -12.41 7.33
CA GLU A 292 13.52 -12.65 6.59
C GLU A 292 13.65 -13.81 5.58
N VAL A 293 14.85 -13.98 5.00
CA VAL A 293 15.14 -15.07 4.07
C VAL A 293 15.55 -16.33 4.83
N THR A 294 16.41 -16.19 5.85
CA THR A 294 17.01 -17.31 6.55
C THR A 294 16.07 -18.02 7.52
N HIS A 295 14.98 -17.36 7.96
CA HIS A 295 14.05 -17.93 8.93
C HIS A 295 12.61 -17.89 8.44
N ILE A 296 11.85 -18.93 8.76
CA ILE A 296 10.40 -19.01 8.58
C ILE A 296 9.77 -19.36 9.93
N ALA A 297 8.81 -18.55 10.40
CA ALA A 297 8.16 -18.72 11.69
C ALA A 297 9.16 -18.89 12.86
N GLY A 298 10.26 -18.12 12.82
CA GLY A 298 11.32 -18.17 13.82
C GLY A 298 12.32 -19.33 13.68
N LYS A 299 12.05 -20.31 12.80
CA LYS A 299 12.93 -21.45 12.55
C LYS A 299 13.91 -21.14 11.42
N GLN A 300 15.20 -21.41 11.66
CA GLN A 300 16.25 -21.25 10.65
C GLN A 300 16.13 -22.31 9.56
N MET A 301 16.26 -21.88 8.29
CA MET A 301 16.13 -22.71 7.09
C MET A 301 17.41 -22.80 6.27
N THR A 302 18.39 -21.94 6.54
CA THR A 302 19.66 -21.92 5.82
C THR A 302 20.81 -22.30 6.73
N PRO A 303 21.93 -22.84 6.20
CA PRO A 303 23.16 -23.02 6.99
C PRO A 303 23.67 -21.70 7.57
N ASP A 304 24.39 -21.78 8.70
CA ASP A 304 25.08 -20.62 9.26
C ASP A 304 26.18 -20.13 8.30
N GLY A 305 26.33 -18.81 8.22
CA GLY A 305 27.36 -18.17 7.42
C GLY A 305 27.09 -18.11 5.91
N VAL A 306 25.94 -18.57 5.41
CA VAL A 306 25.57 -18.39 4.02
C VAL A 306 25.28 -16.92 3.73
N GLU A 307 25.80 -16.39 2.63
CA GLU A 307 25.52 -15.03 2.17
C GLU A 307 24.05 -14.91 1.70
N ILE A 308 23.43 -13.77 1.98
CA ILE A 308 22.01 -13.52 1.68
C ILE A 308 21.87 -12.19 0.94
N GLU A 309 21.15 -12.25 -0.18
CA GLU A 309 20.60 -11.10 -0.86
C GLU A 309 19.11 -11.00 -0.54
N ASN A 310 18.63 -9.82 -0.11
CA ASN A 310 17.22 -9.61 0.23
C ASN A 310 16.71 -8.23 -0.23
N PRO A 311 16.68 -7.96 -1.55
CA PRO A 311 16.01 -6.76 -2.07
C PRO A 311 14.51 -6.85 -1.78
N ALA A 312 13.93 -5.78 -1.23
CA ALA A 312 12.51 -5.74 -0.90
C ALA A 312 11.60 -5.71 -2.13
N PHE A 313 12.08 -5.10 -3.21
CA PHE A 313 11.33 -4.79 -4.42
C PHE A 313 12.13 -5.18 -5.64
N ASP A 314 11.43 -5.43 -6.75
CA ASP A 314 11.99 -5.41 -8.11
C ASP A 314 11.28 -4.35 -8.96
N VAL A 315 11.86 -4.03 -10.10
CA VAL A 315 11.30 -3.07 -11.05
C VAL A 315 10.80 -3.79 -12.28
N THR A 316 9.49 -3.69 -12.52
CA THR A 316 8.84 -4.19 -13.72
C THR A 316 8.85 -3.09 -14.79
N PRO A 317 9.55 -3.29 -15.93
CA PRO A 317 9.50 -2.34 -17.04
C PRO A 317 8.08 -2.15 -17.60
N ALA A 318 7.74 -0.92 -17.94
CA ALA A 318 6.44 -0.50 -18.45
C ALA A 318 5.92 -1.34 -19.64
N LYS A 319 6.83 -1.87 -20.47
CA LYS A 319 6.50 -2.75 -21.61
C LYS A 319 5.77 -4.05 -21.25
N TYR A 320 5.81 -4.46 -19.97
CA TYR A 320 5.10 -5.62 -19.45
C TYR A 320 3.74 -5.28 -18.85
N VAL A 321 3.47 -3.99 -18.60
CA VAL A 321 2.26 -3.50 -17.97
C VAL A 321 1.20 -3.19 -19.03
N ALA A 322 0.06 -3.88 -18.99
CA ALA A 322 -1.05 -3.68 -19.92
C ALA A 322 -1.87 -2.40 -19.59
N ALA A 323 -2.00 -2.07 -18.32
CA ALA A 323 -2.58 -0.82 -17.85
C ALA A 323 -2.22 -0.57 -16.37
N ILE A 324 -2.17 0.72 -15.99
CA ILE A 324 -2.09 1.19 -14.60
C ILE A 324 -3.47 1.76 -14.23
N ILE A 325 -4.04 1.21 -13.17
CA ILE A 325 -5.38 1.55 -12.68
C ILE A 325 -5.21 2.50 -11.49
N THR A 326 -5.85 3.66 -11.57
CA THR A 326 -5.82 4.67 -10.51
C THR A 326 -7.24 5.06 -10.09
N GLU A 327 -7.39 5.81 -9.01
CA GLU A 327 -8.67 6.40 -8.60
C GLU A 327 -9.22 7.41 -9.62
N ARG A 328 -8.37 7.92 -10.52
CA ARG A 328 -8.74 8.93 -11.54
C ARG A 328 -8.99 8.32 -12.92
N GLY A 329 -8.75 7.02 -13.07
CA GLY A 329 -8.96 6.33 -14.34
C GLY A 329 -7.87 5.32 -14.63
N ILE A 330 -7.83 4.87 -15.89
CA ILE A 330 -6.92 3.82 -16.37
C ILE A 330 -5.90 4.45 -17.32
N ALA A 331 -4.62 4.44 -16.91
CA ALA A 331 -3.50 4.82 -17.78
C ALA A 331 -3.10 3.64 -18.67
N ARG A 332 -2.77 3.96 -19.94
CA ARG A 332 -2.21 3.02 -20.92
C ARG A 332 -0.99 3.65 -21.59
N ALA A 333 -0.14 2.82 -22.15
CA ALA A 333 1.03 3.30 -22.91
C ALA A 333 0.62 4.22 -24.08
N PRO A 334 1.40 5.29 -24.34
CA PRO A 334 2.61 5.71 -23.64
C PRO A 334 2.30 6.34 -22.27
N TYR A 335 2.94 5.78 -21.22
CA TYR A 335 2.62 6.10 -19.83
C TYR A 335 3.03 7.50 -19.42
N GLU A 336 4.09 8.07 -20.00
CA GLU A 336 4.54 9.44 -19.69
C GLU A 336 3.44 10.48 -19.88
N ASN A 337 2.58 10.28 -20.90
CA ASN A 337 1.46 11.17 -21.16
C ASN A 337 0.25 10.82 -20.28
N SER A 338 -0.21 9.56 -20.34
CA SER A 338 -1.42 9.13 -19.66
C SER A 338 -1.34 9.26 -18.13
N LEU A 339 -0.17 9.02 -17.50
CA LEU A 339 0.01 9.25 -16.07
C LEU A 339 0.06 10.73 -15.72
N ARG A 340 0.69 11.55 -16.57
CA ARG A 340 0.73 13.01 -16.36
C ARG A 340 -0.69 13.62 -16.46
N ASP A 341 -1.48 13.20 -17.44
CA ASP A 341 -2.84 13.67 -17.62
C ASP A 341 -3.70 13.32 -16.39
N LEU A 342 -3.68 12.06 -15.95
CA LEU A 342 -4.38 11.64 -14.74
C LEU A 342 -3.89 12.37 -13.48
N ALA A 343 -2.59 12.65 -13.37
CA ALA A 343 -2.05 13.39 -12.22
C ALA A 343 -2.45 14.88 -12.23
N ALA A 344 -2.68 15.47 -13.40
CA ALA A 344 -3.10 16.87 -13.56
C ALA A 344 -4.59 17.09 -13.26
N GLU A 345 -5.44 16.07 -13.41
CA GLU A 345 -6.86 16.16 -13.09
C GLU A 345 -7.05 16.48 -11.60
N LYS A 346 -7.71 17.61 -11.32
CA LYS A 346 -8.17 17.92 -9.97
C LYS A 346 -9.23 16.89 -9.58
N MET A 347 -9.12 16.30 -8.40
CA MET A 347 -10.20 15.48 -7.85
C MET A 347 -11.47 16.33 -7.82
N GLU A 348 -12.37 16.13 -8.76
CA GLU A 348 -13.76 16.52 -8.58
C GLU A 348 -14.26 15.77 -7.35
N LYS A 349 -14.88 16.52 -6.44
CA LYS A 349 -15.25 16.05 -5.10
C LYS A 349 -15.87 14.66 -5.18
N LEU A 350 -15.16 13.65 -4.68
CA LEU A 350 -15.64 12.26 -4.50
C LEU A 350 -16.68 12.15 -3.37
N THR A 351 -17.33 13.28 -3.02
CA THR A 351 -18.41 13.37 -2.04
C THR A 351 -19.64 13.99 -2.74
N GLY A 352 -20.40 13.15 -3.39
CA GLY A 352 -21.81 13.36 -3.69
C GLY A 352 -22.65 12.55 -2.71
#